data_250bd24b95ac6a9fdee79ce63863b42d
#
_entry.id   250bd24b95ac6a9fdee79ce63863b42d
#
_cell.length_a   1.000
_cell.length_b   1.000
_cell.length_c   1.000
_cell.angle_alpha   90.00
_cell.angle_beta   90.00
_cell.angle_gamma   90.00
#
_symmetry.space_group_name_H-M   'P 1'
#
loop_
_entity.id
_entity.type
_entity.pdbx_description
1 polymer ?
#
loop_
_entity_poly.entity_id
_entity_poly.type
_entity_poly.pdbx_seq_one_letter_code
_entity_poly.pdbx_strand_id
1 'polypeptide(L)'
;MGGEIMEQWKDIEGYEGMYQVSSHGRVRSFKNEKIKVLKPRINDKGYNTACLRKDGKSKYKLVHRLVAEAFIPNINSKPYVNHIDGNKLNNNINNLEWVTPSENTLHAISTGLLDITNFTQSMKGKKQSKEHIEKRKMFGINNPAYGKAYFKGHQHTNEAKKTMSEKRKGKHQLGDNSNAKKVIDKETGIVYSSAKEVAIKFGINYSTLKSWLKNNKRGNRFEYYKK
;
A
#
# COMPACT_ATOMS: atom_id res chain seq x y z
N MET A 1 -8.13 -2.49 33.83
CA MET A 1 -8.07 -1.08 34.28
C MET A 1 -7.16 -0.34 33.33
N GLY A 2 -7.71 0.38 32.34
CA GLY A 2 -6.95 1.23 31.41
C GLY A 2 -6.65 2.54 32.13
N GLY A 3 -5.40 2.72 32.57
CA GLY A 3 -4.96 4.00 33.12
C GLY A 3 -5.15 5.09 32.05
N GLU A 4 -5.87 6.17 32.35
CA GLU A 4 -5.92 7.36 31.52
C GLU A 4 -4.47 7.84 31.30
N ILE A 5 -4.03 7.77 30.06
CA ILE A 5 -2.72 8.32 29.67
C ILE A 5 -2.83 9.84 29.86
N MET A 6 -2.06 10.40 30.79
CA MET A 6 -2.02 11.84 31.00
C MET A 6 -1.73 12.56 29.69
N GLU A 7 -2.48 13.62 29.38
CA GLU A 7 -2.29 14.38 28.17
C GLU A 7 -0.90 15.00 28.09
N GLN A 8 -0.17 14.66 27.04
CA GLN A 8 1.17 15.16 26.75
C GLN A 8 1.10 16.24 25.67
N TRP A 9 2.00 17.23 25.75
CA TRP A 9 2.10 18.33 24.79
C TRP A 9 3.48 18.36 24.16
N LYS A 10 3.54 18.48 22.82
CA LYS A 10 4.80 18.63 22.08
C LYS A 10 4.72 19.82 21.12
N ASP A 11 5.86 20.44 20.86
CA ASP A 11 5.96 21.51 19.89
C ASP A 11 5.62 21.02 18.49
N ILE A 12 4.95 21.87 17.72
CA ILE A 12 4.64 21.60 16.32
C ILE A 12 5.88 21.97 15.50
N GLU A 13 6.37 21.03 14.69
CA GLU A 13 7.52 21.21 13.81
C GLU A 13 7.38 22.46 12.93
N GLY A 14 8.41 23.31 12.97
CA GLY A 14 8.46 24.60 12.30
C GLY A 14 7.68 25.74 12.99
N TYR A 15 7.09 25.46 14.18
CA TYR A 15 6.37 26.42 15.02
C TYR A 15 6.77 26.31 16.50
N GLU A 16 7.98 25.89 16.78
CA GLU A 16 8.54 25.69 18.12
C GLU A 16 8.39 26.95 18.96
N GLY A 17 8.00 26.79 20.21
CA GLY A 17 7.75 27.92 21.14
C GLY A 17 6.51 28.77 20.83
N MET A 18 5.84 28.55 19.68
CA MET A 18 4.63 29.27 19.31
C MET A 18 3.37 28.44 19.43
N TYR A 19 3.45 27.17 19.07
CA TYR A 19 2.29 26.26 19.09
C TYR A 19 2.71 24.86 19.52
N GLN A 20 1.83 24.22 20.28
CA GLN A 20 1.97 22.81 20.67
C GLN A 20 0.70 22.03 20.31
N VAL A 21 0.88 20.75 20.05
CA VAL A 21 -0.19 19.77 19.87
C VAL A 21 -0.17 18.78 21.02
N SER A 22 -1.35 18.33 21.47
CA SER A 22 -1.45 17.32 22.51
C SER A 22 -1.70 15.93 21.97
N SER A 23 -1.39 14.91 22.78
CA SER A 23 -1.73 13.50 22.53
C SER A 23 -3.22 13.24 22.36
N HIS A 24 -4.08 14.14 22.81
CA HIS A 24 -5.54 14.07 22.67
C HIS A 24 -6.09 14.88 21.48
N GLY A 25 -5.21 15.44 20.61
CA GLY A 25 -5.65 16.18 19.42
C GLY A 25 -6.08 17.62 19.71
N ARG A 26 -5.63 18.21 20.81
CA ARG A 26 -5.81 19.63 21.07
C ARG A 26 -4.58 20.42 20.61
N VAL A 27 -4.78 21.67 20.18
CA VAL A 27 -3.68 22.56 19.77
C VAL A 27 -3.72 23.81 20.67
N ARG A 28 -2.57 24.23 21.19
CA ARG A 28 -2.44 25.45 21.99
C ARG A 28 -1.40 26.39 21.40
N SER A 29 -1.61 27.69 21.62
CA SER A 29 -0.67 28.76 21.22
C SER A 29 -0.07 29.41 22.43
N PHE A 30 1.18 29.85 22.28
CA PHE A 30 1.90 30.71 23.22
C PHE A 30 2.02 32.11 22.59
N LYS A 31 1.14 32.98 22.92
CA LYS A 31 1.19 34.36 22.41
C LYS A 31 1.06 35.36 23.56
N ASN A 32 2.00 36.31 23.63
CA ASN A 32 2.04 37.34 24.68
C ASN A 32 1.99 36.72 26.08
N GLU A 33 2.84 35.67 26.32
CA GLU A 33 2.95 34.93 27.59
C GLU A 33 1.67 34.23 28.07
N LYS A 34 0.63 34.24 27.21
CA LYS A 34 -0.65 33.58 27.51
C LYS A 34 -0.80 32.29 26.70
N ILE A 35 -1.11 31.20 27.41
CA ILE A 35 -1.42 29.93 26.80
C ILE A 35 -2.90 29.92 26.43
N LYS A 36 -3.20 29.67 25.14
CA LYS A 36 -4.58 29.57 24.65
C LYS A 36 -4.77 28.29 23.86
N VAL A 37 -5.72 27.45 24.28
CA VAL A 37 -6.17 26.31 23.46
C VAL A 37 -6.99 26.83 22.29
N LEU A 38 -6.61 26.43 21.09
CA LEU A 38 -7.28 26.86 19.87
C LEU A 38 -8.56 26.05 19.66
N LYS A 39 -9.63 26.71 19.26
CA LYS A 39 -10.87 26.04 18.84
C LYS A 39 -10.62 25.42 17.46
N PRO A 40 -10.79 24.10 17.29
CA PRO A 40 -10.60 23.47 15.99
C PRO A 40 -11.69 23.92 15.01
N ARG A 41 -11.34 24.00 13.72
CA ARG A 41 -12.28 24.23 12.63
C ARG A 41 -12.40 22.95 11.81
N ILE A 42 -13.61 22.55 11.50
CA ILE A 42 -13.86 21.41 10.61
C ILE A 42 -13.79 21.91 9.16
N ASN A 43 -12.98 21.24 8.33
CA ASN A 43 -12.90 21.54 6.90
C ASN A 43 -14.01 20.82 6.10
N ASP A 44 -14.11 21.11 4.80
CA ASP A 44 -15.13 20.56 3.89
C ASP A 44 -15.07 19.02 3.77
N LYS A 45 -13.93 18.39 4.15
CA LYS A 45 -13.75 16.95 4.18
C LYS A 45 -14.04 16.30 5.53
N GLY A 46 -14.52 17.09 6.51
CA GLY A 46 -14.90 16.65 7.85
C GLY A 46 -13.74 16.47 8.83
N TYR A 47 -12.54 17.00 8.55
CA TYR A 47 -11.38 16.91 9.44
C TYR A 47 -11.21 18.16 10.30
N ASN A 48 -10.77 17.96 11.54
CA ASN A 48 -10.31 19.04 12.40
C ASN A 48 -9.05 19.71 11.85
N THR A 49 -9.05 21.04 11.78
CA THR A 49 -7.91 21.86 11.38
C THR A 49 -7.59 22.91 12.44
N ALA A 50 -6.31 23.25 12.57
CA ALA A 50 -5.81 24.36 13.35
C ALA A 50 -5.19 25.42 12.43
N CYS A 51 -5.52 26.69 12.68
CA CYS A 51 -4.90 27.82 11.98
C CYS A 51 -3.64 28.25 12.72
N LEU A 52 -2.48 27.99 12.11
CA LEU A 52 -1.16 28.38 12.64
C LEU A 52 -0.66 29.61 11.89
N ARG A 53 -0.24 30.64 12.63
CA ARG A 53 0.29 31.88 12.06
C ARG A 53 1.75 32.08 12.42
N LYS A 54 2.59 32.24 11.39
CA LYS A 54 4.02 32.55 11.51
C LYS A 54 4.40 33.56 10.42
N ASP A 55 5.22 34.53 10.74
CA ASP A 55 5.74 35.56 9.80
C ASP A 55 4.63 36.25 8.97
N GLY A 56 3.54 36.66 9.64
CA GLY A 56 2.41 37.30 8.99
C GLY A 56 1.50 36.35 8.16
N LYS A 57 1.91 35.13 7.91
CA LYS A 57 1.18 34.15 7.09
C LYS A 57 0.40 33.17 7.96
N SER A 58 -0.83 32.84 7.55
CA SER A 58 -1.67 31.84 8.21
C SER A 58 -1.72 30.56 7.37
N LYS A 59 -1.54 29.40 8.02
CA LYS A 59 -1.68 28.08 7.39
C LYS A 59 -2.62 27.21 8.19
N TYR A 60 -3.56 26.55 7.51
CA TYR A 60 -4.43 25.55 8.12
C TYR A 60 -3.73 24.19 8.04
N LYS A 61 -3.53 23.57 9.19
CA LYS A 61 -2.95 22.22 9.32
C LYS A 61 -3.98 21.26 9.86
N LEU A 62 -3.98 20.03 9.37
CA LEU A 62 -4.84 18.94 9.83
C LEU A 62 -4.38 18.47 11.21
N VAL A 63 -5.27 18.45 12.21
CA VAL A 63 -4.92 18.13 13.59
C VAL A 63 -4.38 16.69 13.73
N HIS A 64 -5.04 15.70 13.09
CA HIS A 64 -4.55 14.31 13.13
C HIS A 64 -3.12 14.16 12.58
N ARG A 65 -2.73 14.95 11.57
CA ARG A 65 -1.36 14.95 11.06
C ARG A 65 -0.39 15.55 12.06
N LEU A 66 -0.74 16.65 12.70
CA LEU A 66 0.09 17.26 13.73
C LEU A 66 0.32 16.31 14.91
N VAL A 67 -0.71 15.56 15.33
CA VAL A 67 -0.58 14.54 16.37
C VAL A 67 0.33 13.41 15.91
N ALA A 68 0.11 12.88 14.71
CA ALA A 68 0.91 11.77 14.20
C ALA A 68 2.38 12.17 14.01
N GLU A 69 2.64 13.35 13.45
CA GLU A 69 4.00 13.89 13.26
C GLU A 69 4.73 14.09 14.60
N ALA A 70 4.01 14.53 15.64
CA ALA A 70 4.62 14.80 16.95
C ALA A 70 4.82 13.53 17.80
N PHE A 71 3.94 12.55 17.73
CA PHE A 71 3.88 11.47 18.71
C PHE A 71 4.09 10.07 18.14
N ILE A 72 3.83 9.83 16.85
CA ILE A 72 3.85 8.48 16.26
C ILE A 72 5.06 8.34 15.33
N PRO A 73 6.04 7.49 15.64
CA PRO A 73 7.19 7.27 14.77
C PRO A 73 6.75 6.74 13.40
N ASN A 74 7.22 7.36 12.31
CA ASN A 74 6.96 6.94 10.93
C ASN A 74 8.20 6.29 10.30
N ILE A 75 8.62 5.16 10.83
CA ILE A 75 9.85 4.45 10.43
C ILE A 75 9.82 4.05 8.95
N ASN A 76 8.63 3.72 8.42
CA ASN A 76 8.45 3.28 7.04
C ASN A 76 8.09 4.41 6.07
N SER A 77 8.16 5.67 6.49
CA SER A 77 7.82 6.85 5.69
C SER A 77 6.46 6.74 5.00
N LYS A 78 5.45 6.21 5.69
CA LYS A 78 4.09 6.06 5.17
C LYS A 78 3.44 7.42 4.97
N PRO A 79 2.74 7.70 3.84
CA PRO A 79 2.31 9.05 3.49
C PRO A 79 0.99 9.50 4.12
N TYR A 80 0.18 8.58 4.64
CA TYR A 80 -1.15 8.87 5.16
C TYR A 80 -1.29 8.57 6.65
N VAL A 81 -2.17 9.32 7.32
CA VAL A 81 -2.61 9.05 8.69
C VAL A 81 -4.06 8.58 8.64
N ASN A 82 -4.34 7.43 9.20
CA ASN A 82 -5.66 6.83 9.31
C ASN A 82 -6.24 7.03 10.71
N HIS A 83 -7.58 7.13 10.81
CA HIS A 83 -8.32 7.03 12.06
C HIS A 83 -8.83 5.59 12.21
N ILE A 84 -8.34 4.88 13.22
CA ILE A 84 -8.63 3.46 13.43
C ILE A 84 -10.14 3.19 13.61
N ASP A 85 -10.84 4.10 14.31
CA ASP A 85 -12.30 4.03 14.49
C ASP A 85 -13.11 4.63 13.33
N GLY A 86 -12.45 5.14 12.28
CA GLY A 86 -13.08 5.83 11.16
C GLY A 86 -13.63 7.22 11.46
N ASN A 87 -13.57 7.68 12.71
CA ASN A 87 -14.06 9.00 13.12
C ASN A 87 -12.99 10.07 12.92
N LYS A 88 -13.16 10.91 11.90
CA LYS A 88 -12.24 12.01 11.53
C LYS A 88 -12.06 13.08 12.59
N LEU A 89 -12.92 13.11 13.60
CA LEU A 89 -12.88 14.09 14.70
C LEU A 89 -12.13 13.54 15.92
N ASN A 90 -11.93 12.22 16.02
CA ASN A 90 -11.20 11.58 17.10
C ASN A 90 -9.69 11.57 16.81
N ASN A 91 -9.02 12.66 17.18
CA ASN A 91 -7.59 12.82 16.92
C ASN A 91 -6.70 12.38 18.10
N ASN A 92 -7.17 11.47 18.96
CA ASN A 92 -6.37 10.88 20.01
C ASN A 92 -5.26 10.03 19.43
N ILE A 93 -4.05 10.08 20.00
CA ILE A 93 -2.87 9.31 19.56
C ILE A 93 -3.16 7.81 19.42
N ASN A 94 -3.96 7.24 20.32
CA ASN A 94 -4.30 5.82 20.32
C ASN A 94 -5.24 5.43 19.16
N ASN A 95 -5.84 6.42 18.50
CA ASN A 95 -6.75 6.24 17.37
C ASN A 95 -6.10 6.56 16.01
N LEU A 96 -4.82 6.89 15.98
CA LEU A 96 -4.12 7.30 14.77
C LEU A 96 -3.00 6.35 14.43
N GLU A 97 -2.84 6.07 13.15
CA GLU A 97 -1.74 5.24 12.63
C GLU A 97 -1.24 5.74 11.28
N TRP A 98 0.05 5.54 10.99
CA TRP A 98 0.60 5.79 9.66
C TRP A 98 0.29 4.63 8.73
N VAL A 99 -0.24 4.94 7.54
CA VAL A 99 -0.66 3.93 6.55
C VAL A 99 -0.21 4.28 5.14
N THR A 100 -0.11 3.25 4.31
CA THR A 100 -0.04 3.40 2.85
C THR A 100 -1.43 3.65 2.26
N PRO A 101 -1.54 4.14 1.00
CA PRO A 101 -2.83 4.28 0.32
C PRO A 101 -3.64 2.97 0.27
N SER A 102 -2.96 1.85 0.04
CA SER A 102 -3.59 0.52 -0.04
C SER A 102 -4.14 0.06 1.31
N GLU A 103 -3.37 0.22 2.39
CA GLU A 103 -3.81 -0.10 3.76
C GLU A 103 -5.03 0.74 4.14
N ASN A 104 -4.99 2.05 3.85
CA ASN A 104 -6.11 2.95 4.14
C ASN A 104 -7.39 2.57 3.39
N THR A 105 -7.26 2.16 2.12
CA THR A 105 -8.40 1.68 1.32
C THR A 105 -8.96 0.37 1.87
N LEU A 106 -8.08 -0.59 2.22
CA LEU A 106 -8.50 -1.86 2.81
C LEU A 106 -9.21 -1.66 4.15
N HIS A 107 -8.70 -0.77 5.00
CA HIS A 107 -9.36 -0.40 6.25
C HIS A 107 -10.76 0.18 6.00
N ALA A 108 -10.90 1.12 5.06
CA ALA A 108 -12.18 1.73 4.73
C ALA A 108 -13.22 0.70 4.19
N ILE A 109 -12.76 -0.32 3.46
CA ILE A 109 -13.60 -1.42 2.99
C ILE A 109 -14.01 -2.33 4.15
N SER A 110 -13.05 -2.74 4.99
CA SER A 110 -13.29 -3.68 6.10
C SER A 110 -14.19 -3.10 7.19
N THR A 111 -14.13 -1.78 7.39
CA THR A 111 -14.99 -1.06 8.36
C THR A 111 -16.32 -0.58 7.77
N GLY A 112 -16.58 -0.86 6.48
CA GLY A 112 -17.80 -0.42 5.80
C GLY A 112 -17.87 1.08 5.48
N LEU A 113 -16.79 1.83 5.71
CA LEU A 113 -16.70 3.25 5.36
C LEU A 113 -16.65 3.48 3.84
N LEU A 114 -16.21 2.46 3.09
CA LEU A 114 -16.20 2.46 1.64
C LEU A 114 -16.94 1.23 1.11
N ASP A 115 -18.14 1.46 0.57
CA ASP A 115 -18.90 0.42 -0.13
C ASP A 115 -18.44 0.33 -1.59
N ILE A 116 -17.78 -0.79 -1.93
CA ILE A 116 -17.34 -1.07 -3.30
C ILE A 116 -18.36 -1.87 -4.12
N THR A 117 -19.47 -2.32 -3.55
CA THR A 117 -20.46 -3.16 -4.24
C THR A 117 -21.08 -2.43 -5.42
N ASN A 118 -21.49 -1.18 -5.22
CA ASN A 118 -22.04 -0.34 -6.27
C ASN A 118 -21.01 -0.02 -7.37
N PHE A 119 -19.74 0.14 -7.02
CA PHE A 119 -18.67 0.36 -7.99
C PHE A 119 -18.45 -0.87 -8.87
N THR A 120 -18.33 -2.05 -8.25
CA THR A 120 -18.16 -3.31 -8.99
C THR A 120 -19.36 -3.64 -9.87
N GLN A 121 -20.58 -3.42 -9.38
CA GLN A 121 -21.80 -3.58 -10.17
C GLN A 121 -21.90 -2.56 -11.32
N SER A 122 -21.57 -1.30 -11.05
CA SER A 122 -21.61 -0.25 -12.08
C SER A 122 -20.60 -0.44 -13.20
N MET A 123 -19.52 -1.17 -12.95
CA MET A 123 -18.48 -1.52 -13.94
C MET A 123 -18.78 -2.83 -14.66
N LYS A 124 -19.64 -3.71 -14.06
CA LYS A 124 -19.99 -5.00 -14.62
C LYS A 124 -20.82 -4.80 -15.89
N GLY A 125 -20.29 -5.26 -17.03
CA GLY A 125 -20.97 -5.18 -18.32
C GLY A 125 -20.84 -3.85 -19.06
N LYS A 126 -20.23 -2.81 -18.50
CA LYS A 126 -19.96 -1.58 -19.26
C LYS A 126 -18.90 -1.83 -20.33
N LYS A 127 -19.32 -1.77 -21.59
CA LYS A 127 -18.36 -1.71 -22.70
C LYS A 127 -17.65 -0.36 -22.66
N GLN A 128 -16.31 -0.40 -22.76
CA GLN A 128 -15.53 0.84 -22.87
C GLN A 128 -15.97 1.62 -24.10
N SER A 129 -16.05 2.95 -23.99
CA SER A 129 -16.39 3.78 -25.16
C SER A 129 -15.36 3.60 -26.27
N LYS A 130 -15.79 3.74 -27.51
CA LYS A 130 -14.90 3.67 -28.69
C LYS A 130 -13.72 4.65 -28.54
N GLU A 131 -13.97 5.85 -28.04
CA GLU A 131 -12.95 6.87 -27.79
C GLU A 131 -11.90 6.40 -26.76
N HIS A 132 -12.32 5.76 -25.67
CA HIS A 132 -11.40 5.22 -24.67
C HIS A 132 -10.57 4.07 -25.22
N ILE A 133 -11.17 3.21 -26.05
CA ILE A 133 -10.47 2.13 -26.75
C ILE A 133 -9.45 2.70 -27.73
N GLU A 134 -9.79 3.74 -28.48
CA GLU A 134 -8.87 4.39 -29.41
C GLU A 134 -7.71 5.09 -28.69
N LYS A 135 -7.97 5.83 -27.58
CA LYS A 135 -6.92 6.40 -26.75
C LYS A 135 -5.94 5.33 -26.21
N ARG A 136 -6.44 4.16 -25.81
CA ARG A 136 -5.57 3.04 -25.39
C ARG A 136 -4.75 2.47 -26.55
N LYS A 137 -5.30 2.44 -27.76
CA LYS A 137 -4.53 2.04 -28.96
C LYS A 137 -3.41 3.03 -29.26
N MET A 138 -3.65 4.34 -29.07
CA MET A 138 -2.62 5.37 -29.25
C MET A 138 -1.48 5.22 -28.23
N PHE A 139 -1.79 4.80 -26.99
CA PHE A 139 -0.74 4.44 -25.99
C PHE A 139 0.09 3.23 -26.46
N GLY A 140 -0.53 2.30 -27.17
CA GLY A 140 0.17 1.17 -27.80
C GLY A 140 1.19 1.58 -28.86
N ILE A 141 0.96 2.68 -29.57
CA ILE A 141 1.87 3.20 -30.63
C ILE A 141 3.21 3.69 -30.04
N ASN A 142 3.21 4.21 -28.82
CA ASN A 142 4.40 4.64 -28.10
C ASN A 142 5.15 3.49 -27.40
N ASN A 143 4.63 2.26 -27.46
CA ASN A 143 5.33 1.10 -26.96
C ASN A 143 6.43 0.71 -27.97
N PRO A 144 7.71 0.60 -27.57
CA PRO A 144 8.80 0.19 -28.46
C PRO A 144 8.60 -1.15 -29.17
N ALA A 145 7.69 -1.99 -28.66
CA ALA A 145 7.26 -3.24 -29.30
C ALA A 145 6.08 -3.05 -30.27
N TYR A 146 5.42 -1.88 -30.26
CA TYR A 146 4.29 -1.58 -31.13
C TYR A 146 4.82 -1.19 -32.52
N GLY A 147 4.53 -1.98 -33.50
CA GLY A 147 5.03 -1.76 -34.88
C GLY A 147 6.16 -2.70 -35.31
N LYS A 148 6.74 -3.50 -34.42
CA LYS A 148 7.56 -4.63 -34.83
C LYS A 148 6.68 -5.71 -35.43
N ALA A 149 7.08 -6.22 -36.59
CA ALA A 149 6.32 -7.14 -37.46
C ALA A 149 5.74 -8.39 -36.78
N TYR A 150 6.16 -8.70 -35.56
CA TYR A 150 5.71 -9.86 -34.78
C TYR A 150 4.23 -9.85 -34.39
N PHE A 151 3.56 -8.68 -34.36
CA PHE A 151 2.17 -8.56 -33.93
C PHE A 151 1.20 -8.09 -35.02
N LYS A 152 1.71 -7.74 -36.20
CA LYS A 152 0.87 -7.30 -37.30
C LYS A 152 0.26 -8.52 -37.98
N GLY A 153 -0.99 -8.83 -37.63
CA GLY A 153 -1.80 -9.83 -38.36
C GLY A 153 -1.92 -11.23 -37.73
N HIS A 154 -1.24 -11.54 -36.61
CA HIS A 154 -1.45 -12.82 -35.94
C HIS A 154 -2.72 -12.81 -35.08
N GLN A 155 -3.88 -13.01 -35.72
CA GLN A 155 -5.03 -13.50 -34.98
C GLN A 155 -4.86 -15.02 -34.80
N HIS A 156 -4.75 -15.44 -33.54
CA HIS A 156 -4.80 -16.88 -33.25
C HIS A 156 -6.13 -17.44 -33.76
N THR A 157 -6.05 -18.54 -34.49
CA THR A 157 -7.25 -19.29 -34.94
C THR A 157 -8.06 -19.70 -33.69
N ASN A 158 -9.37 -19.94 -33.89
CA ASN A 158 -10.24 -20.38 -32.79
C ASN A 158 -9.72 -21.69 -32.15
N GLU A 159 -9.14 -22.56 -32.93
CA GLU A 159 -8.46 -23.79 -32.46
C GLU A 159 -7.23 -23.51 -31.62
N ALA A 160 -6.36 -22.60 -32.06
CA ALA A 160 -5.20 -22.17 -31.28
C ALA A 160 -5.62 -21.49 -29.96
N LYS A 161 -6.68 -20.67 -29.95
CA LYS A 161 -7.25 -20.08 -28.73
C LYS A 161 -7.79 -21.15 -27.79
N LYS A 162 -8.47 -22.18 -28.31
CA LYS A 162 -9.00 -23.31 -27.53
C LYS A 162 -7.85 -24.10 -26.90
N THR A 163 -6.86 -24.46 -27.69
CA THR A 163 -5.65 -25.19 -27.24
C THR A 163 -4.88 -24.41 -26.19
N MET A 164 -4.71 -23.07 -26.35
CA MET A 164 -4.07 -22.22 -25.33
C MET A 164 -4.89 -22.14 -24.04
N SER A 165 -6.23 -22.10 -24.15
CA SER A 165 -7.14 -22.10 -23.00
C SER A 165 -7.07 -23.42 -22.24
N GLU A 166 -7.06 -24.55 -22.95
CA GLU A 166 -6.97 -25.89 -22.36
C GLU A 166 -5.59 -26.13 -21.72
N LYS A 167 -4.51 -25.72 -22.39
CA LYS A 167 -3.15 -25.75 -21.79
C LYS A 167 -3.00 -24.83 -20.57
N ARG A 168 -3.76 -23.73 -20.47
CA ARG A 168 -3.81 -22.88 -19.27
C ARG A 168 -4.63 -23.51 -18.14
N LYS A 169 -5.75 -24.16 -18.43
CA LYS A 169 -6.59 -24.83 -17.43
C LYS A 169 -5.86 -26.00 -16.75
N GLY A 170 -4.95 -26.70 -17.45
CA GLY A 170 -4.15 -27.77 -16.86
C GLY A 170 -2.92 -27.32 -16.06
N LYS A 171 -2.49 -26.06 -16.17
CA LYS A 171 -1.22 -25.56 -15.57
C LYS A 171 -1.35 -24.94 -14.20
N HIS A 172 -2.51 -24.97 -13.56
CA HIS A 172 -2.70 -24.50 -12.18
C HIS A 172 -2.43 -25.57 -11.12
N GLN A 173 -2.02 -26.78 -11.53
CA GLN A 173 -1.52 -27.78 -10.58
C GLN A 173 -0.07 -27.46 -10.18
N LEU A 174 0.16 -27.54 -8.88
CA LEU A 174 1.45 -27.33 -8.22
C LEU A 174 2.55 -28.17 -8.93
N GLY A 175 3.51 -27.49 -9.55
CA GLY A 175 4.77 -28.13 -9.93
C GLY A 175 5.15 -28.15 -11.41
N ASP A 176 4.23 -27.99 -12.36
CA ASP A 176 4.55 -28.19 -13.78
C ASP A 176 4.75 -26.88 -14.56
N ASN A 177 5.78 -26.15 -14.18
CA ASN A 177 6.31 -25.05 -14.98
C ASN A 177 7.55 -25.58 -15.72
N SER A 178 7.41 -26.00 -16.99
CA SER A 178 8.50 -26.53 -17.81
C SER A 178 9.73 -25.61 -17.89
N ASN A 179 9.59 -24.34 -17.53
CA ASN A 179 10.65 -23.34 -17.39
C ASN A 179 11.08 -23.07 -15.95
N ALA A 180 10.54 -23.77 -14.95
CA ALA A 180 10.94 -23.58 -13.57
C ALA A 180 12.33 -24.22 -13.36
N LYS A 181 13.24 -23.43 -12.80
CA LYS A 181 14.55 -23.95 -12.41
C LYS A 181 14.38 -24.90 -11.23
N LYS A 182 14.88 -26.12 -11.38
CA LYS A 182 14.93 -27.11 -10.29
C LYS A 182 15.80 -26.58 -9.15
N VAL A 183 15.49 -26.97 -7.93
CA VAL A 183 16.22 -26.59 -6.73
C VAL A 183 16.67 -27.84 -6.00
N ILE A 184 17.92 -27.90 -5.61
CA ILE A 184 18.48 -29.00 -4.79
C ILE A 184 18.57 -28.54 -3.33
N ASP A 185 18.19 -29.42 -2.43
CA ASP A 185 18.50 -29.34 -1.02
C ASP A 185 19.88 -29.97 -0.77
N LYS A 186 20.87 -29.20 -0.41
CA LYS A 186 22.26 -29.63 -0.23
C LYS A 186 22.46 -30.56 0.97
N GLU A 187 21.58 -30.53 1.95
CA GLU A 187 21.65 -31.39 3.13
C GLU A 187 21.12 -32.78 2.84
N THR A 188 20.08 -32.89 2.03
CA THR A 188 19.44 -34.20 1.75
C THR A 188 19.71 -34.73 0.36
N GLY A 189 20.27 -33.91 -0.54
CA GLY A 189 20.47 -34.27 -1.95
C GLY A 189 19.19 -34.33 -2.79
N ILE A 190 18.03 -34.03 -2.22
CA ILE A 190 16.73 -34.10 -2.90
C ILE A 190 16.58 -32.94 -3.88
N VAL A 191 16.17 -33.23 -5.11
CA VAL A 191 15.92 -32.27 -6.16
C VAL A 191 14.43 -32.02 -6.30
N TYR A 192 14.03 -30.78 -6.09
CA TYR A 192 12.65 -30.28 -6.23
C TYR A 192 12.41 -29.69 -7.62
N SER A 193 11.19 -29.80 -8.12
CA SER A 193 10.84 -29.33 -9.46
C SER A 193 10.87 -27.78 -9.57
N SER A 194 10.70 -27.07 -8.46
CA SER A 194 10.69 -25.60 -8.44
C SER A 194 10.98 -25.01 -7.05
N ALA A 195 11.44 -23.77 -7.01
CA ALA A 195 11.56 -23.00 -5.76
C ALA A 195 10.23 -22.82 -5.03
N LYS A 196 9.09 -22.85 -5.74
CA LYS A 196 7.77 -22.75 -5.12
C LYS A 196 7.43 -24.00 -4.32
N GLU A 197 7.78 -25.16 -4.81
CA GLU A 197 7.61 -26.45 -4.12
C GLU A 197 8.40 -26.46 -2.81
N VAL A 198 9.67 -26.05 -2.87
CA VAL A 198 10.52 -25.93 -1.67
C VAL A 198 9.93 -24.94 -0.66
N ALA A 199 9.48 -23.79 -1.12
CA ALA A 199 8.88 -22.76 -0.25
C ALA A 199 7.67 -23.30 0.53
N ILE A 200 6.78 -24.03 -0.15
CA ILE A 200 5.60 -24.65 0.47
C ILE A 200 6.01 -25.75 1.44
N LYS A 201 6.89 -26.65 1.02
CA LYS A 201 7.31 -27.82 1.83
C LYS A 201 8.01 -27.44 3.12
N PHE A 202 8.82 -26.38 3.10
CA PHE A 202 9.60 -25.93 4.25
C PHE A 202 9.00 -24.71 4.98
N GLY A 203 7.80 -24.23 4.58
CA GLY A 203 7.16 -23.07 5.20
C GLY A 203 7.92 -21.76 5.02
N ILE A 204 8.75 -21.67 3.98
CA ILE A 204 9.59 -20.49 3.70
C ILE A 204 8.82 -19.55 2.78
N ASN A 205 8.85 -18.23 3.07
CA ASN A 205 8.28 -17.26 2.15
C ASN A 205 8.99 -17.34 0.78
N TYR A 206 8.19 -17.45 -0.30
CA TYR A 206 8.72 -17.66 -1.66
C TYR A 206 9.68 -16.56 -2.13
N SER A 207 9.41 -15.30 -1.79
CA SER A 207 10.29 -14.18 -2.15
C SER A 207 11.61 -14.24 -1.40
N THR A 208 11.60 -14.65 -0.15
CA THR A 208 12.79 -14.86 0.68
C THR A 208 13.66 -15.99 0.09
N LEU A 209 13.05 -17.15 -0.20
CA LEU A 209 13.76 -18.26 -0.81
C LEU A 209 14.35 -17.88 -2.18
N LYS A 210 13.60 -17.17 -3.01
CA LYS A 210 14.08 -16.70 -4.32
C LYS A 210 15.26 -15.72 -4.20
N SER A 211 15.26 -14.88 -3.18
CA SER A 211 16.41 -13.99 -2.86
C SER A 211 17.64 -14.80 -2.45
N TRP A 212 17.48 -15.83 -1.62
CA TRP A 212 18.58 -16.72 -1.21
C TRP A 212 19.17 -17.46 -2.41
N LEU A 213 18.33 -18.02 -3.28
CA LEU A 213 18.75 -18.73 -4.48
C LEU A 213 19.46 -17.83 -5.50
N LYS A 214 19.08 -16.55 -5.58
CA LYS A 214 19.70 -15.57 -6.49
C LYS A 214 21.07 -15.09 -5.99
N ASN A 215 21.19 -14.86 -4.69
CA ASN A 215 22.37 -14.23 -4.11
C ASN A 215 23.47 -15.23 -3.73
N ASN A 216 23.26 -16.53 -3.95
CA ASN A 216 24.21 -17.63 -3.71
C ASN A 216 25.04 -17.46 -2.41
N LYS A 217 24.39 -16.98 -1.31
CA LYS A 217 25.07 -16.75 -0.05
C LYS A 217 25.62 -18.06 0.49
N ARG A 218 26.93 -18.10 0.81
CA ARG A 218 27.56 -19.23 1.48
C ARG A 218 26.75 -19.58 2.74
N GLY A 219 26.36 -20.86 2.86
CA GLY A 219 25.54 -21.35 3.97
C GLY A 219 24.05 -21.57 3.65
N ASN A 220 23.56 -21.22 2.49
CA ASN A 220 22.19 -21.56 2.10
C ASN A 220 22.06 -23.07 1.87
N ARG A 221 21.05 -23.66 2.51
CA ARG A 221 20.66 -25.07 2.34
C ARG A 221 20.23 -25.38 0.91
N PHE A 222 19.57 -24.44 0.21
CA PHE A 222 19.00 -24.60 -1.11
C PHE A 222 19.79 -23.87 -2.19
N GLU A 223 19.96 -24.50 -3.38
CA GLU A 223 20.52 -23.85 -4.56
C GLU A 223 19.82 -24.30 -5.84
N TYR A 224 19.99 -23.53 -6.94
CA TYR A 224 19.48 -24.00 -8.23
C TYR A 224 20.28 -25.21 -8.71
N TYR A 225 19.54 -26.27 -9.04
CA TYR A 225 20.14 -27.49 -9.58
C TYR A 225 20.72 -27.21 -10.97
N LYS A 226 22.02 -27.40 -11.12
CA LYS A 226 22.74 -27.40 -12.40
C LYS A 226 22.89 -28.82 -12.86
N LYS A 227 22.41 -29.11 -14.09
CA LYS A 227 22.70 -30.40 -14.74
C LYS A 227 24.19 -30.52 -15.02
#